data_a73a25628abdafe33164ce0dfa40835b
#
_entry.id   a73a25628abdafe33164ce0dfa40835b
#
_cell.length_a   1.000
_cell.length_b   1.000
_cell.length_c   1.000
_cell.angle_alpha   90.00
_cell.angle_beta   90.00
_cell.angle_gamma   90.00
#
_symmetry.space_group_name_H-M   'P 1'
#
loop_
_entity.id
_entity.type
_entity.pdbx_description
1 polymer ?
#
loop_
_entity_poly.entity_id
_entity_poly.type
_entity_poly.pdbx_seq_one_letter_code
_entity_poly.pdbx_strand_id
1 'polypeptide(L)'
;MAQITIAREPDYTDLDLDFMINPITGDINKKTGTDAVKRSIRNLIFTNYYERPFKSNIGSDVPRLLFDNVDVMTASFIEDAITRLINKFEPRARLMSVRVTADYDNNGFGVEVQYIVVNTETPATFNLFLERIR
;
A
#
# COMPACT_ATOMS: atom_id res chain seq x y z
N MET A 1 -0.02 9.21 43.87
CA MET A 1 0.80 9.20 42.66
C MET A 1 -0.07 9.61 41.48
N ALA A 2 0.30 10.66 40.77
CA ALA A 2 -0.40 11.06 39.56
C ALA A 2 -0.01 10.04 38.46
N GLN A 3 -0.98 9.32 37.93
CA GLN A 3 -0.76 8.52 36.73
C GLN A 3 -0.71 9.48 35.53
N ILE A 4 0.42 9.56 34.87
CA ILE A 4 0.52 10.25 33.60
C ILE A 4 -0.14 9.35 32.56
N THR A 5 -1.39 9.64 32.22
CA THR A 5 -2.07 9.02 31.10
C THR A 5 -1.53 9.68 29.84
N ILE A 6 -0.59 9.03 29.17
CA ILE A 6 -0.18 9.44 27.83
C ILE A 6 -1.39 9.18 26.94
N ALA A 7 -2.03 10.24 26.47
CA ALA A 7 -3.10 10.13 25.50
C ALA A 7 -2.50 9.53 24.23
N ARG A 8 -2.82 8.25 23.96
CA ARG A 8 -2.44 7.61 22.71
C ARG A 8 -3.20 8.27 21.57
N GLU A 9 -2.48 8.70 20.54
CA GLU A 9 -3.14 9.17 19.33
C GLU A 9 -4.05 8.07 18.78
N PRO A 10 -5.24 8.42 18.26
CA PRO A 10 -6.15 7.44 17.69
C PRO A 10 -5.50 6.74 16.51
N ASP A 11 -5.71 5.43 16.40
CA ASP A 11 -5.25 4.65 15.26
C ASP A 11 -5.91 5.13 13.97
N TYR A 12 -5.15 5.06 12.86
CA TYR A 12 -5.71 5.36 11.54
C TYR A 12 -6.83 4.39 11.19
N THR A 13 -7.88 4.92 10.62
CA THR A 13 -9.09 4.16 10.23
C THR A 13 -9.42 4.40 8.76
N ASP A 14 -9.71 3.32 8.04
CA ASP A 14 -10.22 3.36 6.67
C ASP A 14 -11.43 2.43 6.53
N LEU A 15 -12.28 2.69 5.54
CA LEU A 15 -13.40 1.82 5.22
C LEU A 15 -12.91 0.47 4.68
N ASP A 16 -13.59 -0.61 5.07
CA ASP A 16 -13.36 -1.91 4.46
C ASP A 16 -13.97 -1.95 3.06
N LEU A 17 -13.12 -2.06 2.03
CA LEU A 17 -13.55 -2.09 0.64
C LEU A 17 -14.27 -3.38 0.23
N ASP A 18 -14.27 -4.39 1.08
CA ASP A 18 -15.09 -5.59 0.88
C ASP A 18 -16.57 -5.33 1.23
N PHE A 19 -16.87 -4.14 1.79
CA PHE A 19 -18.21 -3.69 2.16
C PHE A 19 -18.99 -4.66 3.04
N MET A 20 -18.28 -5.44 3.85
CA MET A 20 -18.90 -6.35 4.81
C MET A 20 -19.58 -5.56 5.93
N ILE A 21 -20.85 -5.84 6.14
CA ILE A 21 -21.64 -5.21 7.19
C ILE A 21 -21.28 -5.83 8.54
N ASN A 22 -20.99 -4.98 9.52
CA ASN A 22 -20.79 -5.42 10.89
C ASN A 22 -22.16 -5.85 11.47
N PRO A 23 -22.34 -7.12 11.88
CA PRO A 23 -23.63 -7.61 12.37
C PRO A 23 -24.08 -6.96 13.68
N ILE A 24 -23.16 -6.32 14.41
CA ILE A 24 -23.46 -5.68 15.70
C ILE A 24 -23.89 -4.23 15.50
N THR A 25 -23.19 -3.47 14.63
CA THR A 25 -23.44 -2.04 14.43
C THR A 25 -24.34 -1.76 13.23
N GLY A 26 -24.52 -2.72 12.31
CA GLY A 26 -25.26 -2.54 11.07
C GLY A 26 -24.60 -1.61 10.04
N ASP A 27 -23.36 -1.21 10.31
CA ASP A 27 -22.56 -0.29 9.47
C ASP A 27 -21.43 -1.06 8.76
N ILE A 28 -20.79 -0.42 7.79
CA ILE A 28 -19.65 -1.00 7.08
C ILE A 28 -18.48 -1.15 8.04
N ASN A 29 -17.80 -2.30 7.97
CA ASN A 29 -16.60 -2.54 8.76
C ASN A 29 -15.51 -1.51 8.45
N LYS A 30 -14.78 -1.12 9.49
CA LYS A 30 -13.62 -0.22 9.38
C LYS A 30 -12.34 -1.01 9.59
N LYS A 31 -11.34 -0.74 8.78
CA LYS A 31 -9.97 -1.23 9.00
C LYS A 31 -9.19 -0.20 9.81
N THR A 32 -8.40 -0.66 10.75
CA THR A 32 -7.64 0.21 11.66
C THR A 32 -6.15 -0.11 11.65
N GLY A 33 -5.35 0.87 12.03
CA GLY A 33 -3.92 0.71 12.25
C GLY A 33 -3.15 0.30 10.99
N THR A 34 -2.33 -0.73 11.12
CA THR A 34 -1.47 -1.24 10.04
C THR A 34 -2.25 -1.78 8.85
N ASP A 35 -3.43 -2.35 9.08
CA ASP A 35 -4.26 -2.89 8.00
C ASP A 35 -4.85 -1.79 7.12
N ALA A 36 -5.24 -0.65 7.71
CA ALA A 36 -5.70 0.51 6.96
C ALA A 36 -4.60 1.05 6.05
N VAL A 37 -3.40 1.21 6.58
CA VAL A 37 -2.23 1.69 5.82
C VAL A 37 -1.83 0.70 4.73
N LYS A 38 -1.78 -0.60 5.03
CA LYS A 38 -1.50 -1.66 4.06
C LYS A 38 -2.46 -1.60 2.86
N ARG A 39 -3.75 -1.45 3.14
CA ARG A 39 -4.76 -1.39 2.10
C ARG A 39 -4.65 -0.11 1.27
N SER A 40 -4.36 1.01 1.91
CA SER A 40 -4.10 2.29 1.22
C SER A 40 -2.93 2.17 0.24
N ILE A 41 -1.80 1.62 0.67
CA ILE A 41 -0.62 1.41 -0.18
C ILE A 41 -0.96 0.48 -1.37
N ARG A 42 -1.66 -0.62 -1.10
CA ARG A 42 -2.09 -1.54 -2.17
C ARG A 42 -2.96 -0.84 -3.21
N ASN A 43 -3.94 -0.07 -2.76
CA ASN A 43 -4.82 0.67 -3.65
C ASN A 43 -4.06 1.72 -4.49
N LEU A 44 -3.10 2.41 -3.89
CA LEU A 44 -2.24 3.36 -4.59
C LEU A 44 -1.41 2.69 -5.70
N ILE A 45 -0.86 1.50 -5.44
CA ILE A 45 -0.08 0.75 -6.44
C ILE A 45 -0.93 0.41 -7.67
N PHE A 46 -2.18 0.02 -7.47
CA PHE A 46 -3.09 -0.35 -8.55
C PHE A 46 -3.84 0.83 -9.19
N THR A 47 -3.73 2.04 -8.65
CA THR A 47 -4.38 3.22 -9.21
C THR A 47 -3.51 3.83 -10.31
N ASN A 48 -4.05 3.96 -11.52
CA ASN A 48 -3.41 4.67 -12.60
C ASN A 48 -3.50 6.19 -12.43
N TYR A 49 -2.55 6.93 -13.00
CA TYR A 49 -2.70 8.36 -13.18
C TYR A 49 -3.98 8.67 -13.97
N TYR A 50 -4.65 9.77 -13.62
CA TYR A 50 -5.90 10.25 -14.23
C TYR A 50 -7.14 9.37 -13.99
N GLU A 51 -7.01 8.29 -13.22
CA GLU A 51 -8.14 7.42 -12.91
C GLU A 51 -9.09 8.02 -11.86
N ARG A 52 -8.54 8.79 -10.90
CA ARG A 52 -9.33 9.41 -9.84
C ARG A 52 -9.95 10.74 -10.30
N PRO A 53 -11.30 10.91 -10.26
CA PRO A 53 -11.95 12.17 -10.48
C PRO A 53 -11.45 13.24 -9.48
N PHE A 54 -11.21 14.46 -9.92
CA PHE A 54 -10.76 15.61 -9.12
C PHE A 54 -9.34 15.52 -8.54
N LYS A 55 -8.68 14.37 -8.60
CA LYS A 55 -7.30 14.14 -8.13
C LYS A 55 -6.53 13.29 -9.13
N SER A 56 -6.45 13.78 -10.35
CA SER A 56 -5.81 13.05 -11.46
C SER A 56 -4.30 12.83 -11.28
N ASN A 57 -3.67 13.58 -10.38
CA ASN A 57 -2.25 13.46 -10.05
C ASN A 57 -1.94 12.33 -9.06
N ILE A 58 -2.97 11.70 -8.47
CA ILE A 58 -2.79 10.55 -7.58
C ILE A 58 -2.83 9.28 -8.40
N GLY A 59 -1.73 8.57 -8.41
CA GLY A 59 -1.60 7.32 -9.12
C GLY A 59 -0.14 6.87 -9.23
N SER A 60 0.07 5.77 -9.91
CA SER A 60 1.39 5.20 -10.13
C SER A 60 1.63 4.83 -11.59
N ASP A 61 2.90 4.71 -11.94
CA ASP A 61 3.34 4.14 -13.22
C ASP A 61 3.38 2.60 -13.22
N VAL A 62 3.15 1.98 -12.06
CA VAL A 62 3.26 0.52 -11.91
C VAL A 62 2.37 -0.24 -12.88
N PRO A 63 1.07 0.06 -13.04
CA PRO A 63 0.24 -0.66 -14.01
C PRO A 63 0.75 -0.56 -15.44
N ARG A 64 1.36 0.56 -15.81
CA ARG A 64 1.96 0.74 -17.15
C ARG A 64 3.19 -0.13 -17.31
N LEU A 65 4.05 -0.24 -16.29
CA LEU A 65 5.25 -1.06 -16.31
C LEU A 65 4.93 -2.57 -16.36
N LEU A 66 3.73 -2.97 -15.96
CA LEU A 66 3.30 -4.36 -16.07
C LEU A 66 3.00 -4.84 -17.50
N PHE A 67 2.97 -3.94 -18.48
CA PHE A 67 2.92 -4.30 -19.90
C PHE A 67 4.30 -4.62 -20.49
N ASP A 68 5.37 -4.23 -19.80
CA ASP A 68 6.72 -4.51 -20.22
C ASP A 68 7.12 -5.98 -19.96
N ASN A 69 8.28 -6.37 -20.44
CA ASN A 69 8.78 -7.72 -20.21
C ASN A 69 9.13 -7.97 -18.75
N VAL A 70 8.97 -9.20 -18.32
CA VAL A 70 9.42 -9.63 -16.99
C VAL A 70 10.93 -9.79 -17.02
N ASP A 71 11.64 -8.79 -16.53
CA ASP A 71 13.09 -8.78 -16.41
C ASP A 71 13.54 -7.99 -15.15
N VAL A 72 14.83 -8.07 -14.87
CA VAL A 72 15.43 -7.40 -13.70
C VAL A 72 15.35 -5.87 -13.81
N MET A 73 15.44 -5.35 -15.03
CA MET A 73 15.38 -3.90 -15.25
C MET A 73 13.97 -3.34 -15.00
N THR A 74 12.95 -4.01 -15.50
CA THR A 74 11.55 -3.66 -15.22
C THR A 74 11.25 -3.78 -13.74
N ALA A 75 11.77 -4.82 -13.06
CA ALA A 75 11.64 -4.95 -11.61
C ALA A 75 12.23 -3.75 -10.86
N SER A 76 13.39 -3.26 -11.27
CA SER A 76 14.02 -2.07 -10.70
C SER A 76 13.16 -0.80 -10.92
N PHE A 77 12.58 -0.63 -12.09
CA PHE A 77 11.68 0.51 -12.35
C PHE A 77 10.40 0.45 -11.51
N ILE A 78 9.84 -0.74 -11.30
CA ILE A 78 8.68 -0.94 -10.43
C ILE A 78 9.04 -0.60 -8.98
N GLU A 79 10.21 -1.03 -8.51
CA GLU A 79 10.72 -0.72 -7.17
C GLU A 79 10.83 0.79 -6.93
N ASP A 80 11.44 1.51 -7.87
CA ASP A 80 11.55 2.97 -7.82
C ASP A 80 10.19 3.67 -7.87
N ALA A 81 9.28 3.18 -8.70
CA ALA A 81 7.93 3.72 -8.82
C ALA A 81 7.13 3.56 -7.51
N ILE A 82 7.19 2.38 -6.89
CA ILE A 82 6.53 2.12 -5.61
C ILE A 82 7.14 2.98 -4.49
N THR A 83 8.45 3.10 -4.44
CA THR A 83 9.15 3.92 -3.45
C THR A 83 8.69 5.38 -3.52
N ARG A 84 8.68 5.96 -4.71
CA ARG A 84 8.21 7.34 -4.92
C ARG A 84 6.73 7.51 -4.57
N LEU A 85 5.91 6.54 -4.94
CA LEU A 85 4.48 6.54 -4.68
C LEU A 85 4.17 6.59 -3.18
N ILE A 86 4.77 5.70 -2.40
CA ILE A 86 4.54 5.63 -0.95
C ILE A 86 5.04 6.90 -0.27
N ASN A 87 6.23 7.37 -0.60
CA ASN A 87 6.80 8.58 0.00
C ASN A 87 5.97 9.84 -0.31
N LYS A 88 5.33 9.88 -1.47
CA LYS A 88 4.55 11.04 -1.92
C LYS A 88 3.12 11.03 -1.39
N PHE A 89 2.44 9.89 -1.40
CA PHE A 89 1.00 9.80 -1.19
C PHE A 89 0.58 9.12 0.10
N GLU A 90 1.49 8.45 0.81
CA GLU A 90 1.17 7.77 2.07
C GLU A 90 2.03 8.28 3.24
N PRO A 91 1.68 9.46 3.79
CA PRO A 91 2.46 10.07 4.88
C PRO A 91 2.36 9.30 6.20
N ARG A 92 1.35 8.43 6.35
CA ARG A 92 1.18 7.58 7.54
C ARG A 92 2.19 6.44 7.62
N ALA A 93 2.80 6.10 6.49
CA ALA A 93 3.81 5.05 6.41
C ALA A 93 5.21 5.64 6.20
N ARG A 94 6.12 5.26 7.09
CA ARG A 94 7.55 5.48 6.87
C ARG A 94 8.11 4.26 6.17
N LEU A 95 8.48 4.41 4.92
CA LEU A 95 9.04 3.33 4.12
C LEU A 95 10.43 2.95 4.64
N MET A 96 10.66 1.66 4.88
CA MET A 96 11.95 1.10 5.23
C MET A 96 12.64 0.53 4.00
N SER A 97 11.99 -0.36 3.29
CA SER A 97 12.51 -0.96 2.06
C SER A 97 11.40 -1.44 1.15
N VAL A 98 11.69 -1.43 -0.14
CA VAL A 98 10.89 -2.08 -1.17
C VAL A 98 11.82 -3.02 -1.92
N ARG A 99 11.37 -4.25 -2.14
CA ARG A 99 12.08 -5.22 -2.95
C ARG A 99 11.14 -5.78 -3.99
N VAL A 100 11.57 -5.73 -5.25
CA VAL A 100 10.82 -6.28 -6.37
C VAL A 100 11.66 -7.34 -7.05
N THR A 101 11.11 -8.53 -7.20
CA THR A 101 11.77 -9.67 -7.82
C THR A 101 10.99 -10.11 -9.05
N ALA A 102 11.66 -10.30 -10.18
CA ALA A 102 11.04 -10.86 -11.35
C ALA A 102 10.78 -12.36 -11.15
N ASP A 103 9.56 -12.79 -11.36
CA ASP A 103 9.12 -14.19 -11.32
C ASP A 103 8.76 -14.63 -12.72
N TYR A 104 9.70 -15.31 -13.36
CA TYR A 104 9.55 -15.77 -14.76
C TYR A 104 8.55 -16.90 -14.90
N ASP A 105 8.45 -17.75 -13.88
CA ASP A 105 7.57 -18.92 -13.89
C ASP A 105 6.08 -18.52 -13.82
N ASN A 106 5.77 -17.51 -13.00
CA ASN A 106 4.42 -16.99 -12.84
C ASN A 106 4.13 -15.75 -13.70
N ASN A 107 5.07 -15.36 -14.56
CA ASN A 107 4.94 -14.21 -15.47
C ASN A 107 4.51 -12.93 -14.75
N GLY A 108 5.27 -12.56 -13.74
CA GLY A 108 4.97 -11.37 -12.92
C GLY A 108 6.12 -10.95 -12.03
N PHE A 109 5.79 -10.15 -11.03
CA PHE A 109 6.74 -9.59 -10.08
C PHE A 109 6.28 -9.81 -8.66
N GLY A 110 7.14 -10.40 -7.84
CA GLY A 110 6.95 -10.45 -6.39
C GLY A 110 7.40 -9.14 -5.76
N VAL A 111 6.53 -8.49 -5.01
CA VAL A 111 6.80 -7.23 -4.31
C VAL A 111 6.75 -7.45 -2.81
N GLU A 112 7.82 -7.09 -2.12
CA GLU A 112 7.87 -7.05 -0.66
C GLU A 112 8.06 -5.60 -0.21
N VAL A 113 7.15 -5.10 0.62
CA VAL A 113 7.19 -3.75 1.18
C VAL A 113 7.32 -3.82 2.67
N GLN A 114 8.36 -3.18 3.22
CA GLN A 114 8.58 -3.02 4.65
C GLN A 114 8.42 -1.55 5.03
N TYR A 115 7.56 -1.28 5.99
CA TYR A 115 7.26 0.08 6.44
C TYR A 115 6.92 0.11 7.93
N ILE A 116 6.97 1.31 8.50
CA ILE A 116 6.54 1.57 9.88
C ILE A 116 5.37 2.55 9.83
N VAL A 117 4.30 2.23 10.54
CA VAL A 117 3.19 3.16 10.73
C VAL A 117 3.57 4.15 11.83
N VAL A 118 3.46 5.45 11.51
CA VAL A 118 3.99 6.55 12.34
C VAL A 118 3.51 6.51 13.79
N ASN A 119 2.26 6.08 14.03
CA ASN A 119 1.69 6.06 15.38
C ASN A 119 1.98 4.78 16.18
N THR A 120 2.32 3.69 15.52
CA THR A 120 2.49 2.39 16.20
C THR A 120 3.95 2.03 16.42
N GLU A 121 4.88 2.66 15.69
CA GLU A 121 6.32 2.39 15.70
C GLU A 121 6.68 0.91 15.45
N THR A 122 5.69 0.08 15.14
CA THR A 122 5.90 -1.34 14.83
C THR A 122 6.15 -1.52 13.33
N PRO A 123 7.23 -2.22 12.95
CA PRO A 123 7.47 -2.53 11.55
C PRO A 123 6.41 -3.51 11.03
N ALA A 124 5.93 -3.25 9.84
CA ALA A 124 5.01 -4.10 9.12
C ALA A 124 5.60 -4.47 7.76
N THR A 125 5.34 -5.69 7.34
CA THR A 125 5.74 -6.19 6.03
C THR A 125 4.53 -6.74 5.32
N PHE A 126 4.38 -6.45 4.05
CA PHE A 126 3.39 -7.15 3.25
C PHE A 126 3.98 -7.54 1.89
N ASN A 127 3.48 -8.64 1.37
CA ASN A 127 3.84 -9.17 0.07
C ASN A 127 2.68 -9.00 -0.89
N LEU A 128 3.02 -8.68 -2.12
CA LEU A 128 2.09 -8.50 -3.22
C LEU A 128 2.66 -9.17 -4.47
N PHE A 129 1.81 -9.82 -5.23
CA PHE A 129 2.18 -10.32 -6.55
C PHE A 129 1.52 -9.46 -7.62
N LEU A 130 2.33 -8.95 -8.55
CA LEU A 130 1.90 -8.16 -9.68
C LEU A 130 2.02 -9.01 -10.96
N GLU A 131 0.89 -9.45 -11.47
CA GLU A 131 0.86 -10.21 -12.70
C GLU A 131 1.10 -9.29 -13.89
N ARG A 132 1.89 -9.76 -14.86
CA ARG A 132 2.11 -9.05 -16.12
C ARG A 132 0.81 -8.93 -16.89
N ILE A 133 0.55 -7.74 -17.42
CA ILE A 133 -0.60 -7.47 -18.28
C ILE A 133 -0.18 -7.71 -19.74
N ARG A 134 -0.97 -8.49 -20.43
CA ARG A 134 -0.74 -8.79 -21.87
C ARG A 134 -1.52 -7.85 -22.77
#